data_48004b3d953f404635cc4a19e268ad2e
#
_entry.id   48004b3d953f404635cc4a19e268ad2e
#
_cell.length_a   1.000
_cell.length_b   1.000
_cell.length_c   1.000
_cell.angle_alpha   90.00
_cell.angle_beta   90.00
_cell.angle_gamma   90.00
#
_symmetry.space_group_name_H-M   'P 1'
#
loop_
_entity.id
_entity.type
_entity.pdbx_description
1 polymer ?
#
loop_
_entity_poly.entity_id
_entity_poly.type
_entity_poly.pdbx_seq_one_letter_code
_entity_poly.pdbx_strand_id
1 'polypeptide(L)'
;MRNLGNRREHLRLVGMVEWMMGEKRSDRATLATAPCFAPLPDGRLLGLLCTQTEAAAGLGGGTAFFCEASAGPGTDDRANDSLDWTCDRREFFDAQGDLVVPLQLGQRSGFGLDPCAALSRLVTLRAGAMFERVYLMGYAPTEAAARTLGAEAMAVAARTREKATLDQWNLLLGATQVATPDPLFDVLVNRWLLYQTVSSRLYAKAGFYQAGGATGYRDQLQDAMALAWAQPGTLRAQIVLCASRQFEAGDVQHWWHTPGGAGVRTHFSDDLLWLPFACAHYLERTADHSLLEEQVAFLEGSAIPDGAEDIYESPSASATTASVYEHAARTIDLSLIHI
;
A
#
# COMPACT_ATOMS: atom_id res chain seq x y z
N MET A 1 -13.12 -7.17 -22.57
CA MET A 1 -14.46 -7.70 -22.94
C MET A 1 -14.44 -8.13 -24.39
N ARG A 2 -15.10 -9.24 -24.73
CA ARG A 2 -15.28 -9.70 -26.13
C ARG A 2 -16.75 -10.01 -26.34
N ASN A 3 -17.33 -9.50 -27.42
CA ASN A 3 -18.70 -9.85 -27.80
C ASN A 3 -18.71 -11.22 -28.47
N LEU A 4 -19.21 -12.22 -27.78
CA LEU A 4 -19.34 -13.59 -28.29
C LEU A 4 -20.66 -13.82 -29.04
N GLY A 5 -21.58 -12.86 -28.97
CA GLY A 5 -22.87 -12.91 -29.68
C GLY A 5 -22.76 -12.54 -31.16
N ASN A 6 -23.89 -12.63 -31.85
CA ASN A 6 -24.01 -12.28 -33.26
C ASN A 6 -24.65 -10.90 -33.51
N ARG A 7 -24.94 -10.15 -32.44
CA ARG A 7 -25.55 -8.81 -32.49
C ARG A 7 -24.57 -7.77 -31.98
N ARG A 8 -24.82 -6.50 -32.31
CA ARG A 8 -24.14 -5.36 -31.73
C ARG A 8 -24.67 -5.17 -30.30
N GLU A 9 -23.74 -4.99 -29.35
CA GLU A 9 -24.06 -4.73 -27.95
C GLU A 9 -23.66 -3.30 -27.58
N HIS A 10 -24.49 -2.65 -26.74
CA HIS A 10 -24.21 -1.34 -26.16
C HIS A 10 -24.06 -1.51 -24.66
N LEU A 11 -22.88 -1.21 -24.16
CA LEU A 11 -22.50 -1.45 -22.78
C LEU A 11 -22.00 -0.14 -22.16
N ARG A 12 -22.25 0.02 -20.88
CA ARG A 12 -21.56 1.02 -20.05
C ARG A 12 -20.52 0.30 -19.22
N LEU A 13 -19.27 0.73 -19.36
CA LEU A 13 -18.16 0.29 -18.53
C LEU A 13 -17.91 1.35 -17.45
N VAL A 14 -17.95 0.95 -16.19
CA VAL A 14 -17.63 1.84 -15.07
C VAL A 14 -16.50 1.21 -14.26
N GLY A 15 -15.38 1.94 -14.14
CA GLY A 15 -14.35 1.69 -13.15
C GLY A 15 -14.55 2.61 -11.97
N MET A 16 -14.62 2.06 -10.75
CA MET A 16 -14.83 2.87 -9.55
C MET A 16 -13.95 2.38 -8.40
N VAL A 17 -13.43 3.32 -7.63
CA VAL A 17 -12.76 3.09 -6.34
C VAL A 17 -13.37 4.01 -5.28
N GLU A 18 -13.55 3.48 -4.08
CA GLU A 18 -13.93 4.25 -2.90
C GLU A 18 -12.66 4.67 -2.16
N TRP A 19 -12.53 5.96 -1.88
CA TRP A 19 -11.34 6.47 -1.21
C TRP A 19 -11.44 6.33 0.30
N MET A 20 -10.35 5.83 0.87
CA MET A 20 -10.13 5.73 2.29
C MET A 20 -8.67 6.07 2.58
N MET A 21 -8.38 7.34 2.87
CA MET A 21 -7.02 7.84 3.09
C MET A 21 -6.88 8.33 4.52
N GLY A 22 -6.86 7.39 5.46
CA GLY A 22 -6.78 7.63 6.90
C GLY A 22 -7.00 6.34 7.68
N GLU A 23 -6.91 6.43 8.99
CA GLU A 23 -7.03 5.30 9.92
C GLU A 23 -8.48 4.91 10.15
N LYS A 24 -9.39 5.86 10.04
CA LYS A 24 -10.82 5.72 10.35
C LYS A 24 -11.70 6.17 9.20
N ARG A 25 -12.91 5.61 9.12
CA ARG A 25 -13.87 6.04 8.10
C ARG A 25 -14.25 7.53 8.21
N SER A 26 -14.18 8.11 9.41
CA SER A 26 -14.39 9.55 9.62
C SER A 26 -13.37 10.43 8.88
N ASP A 27 -12.17 9.92 8.63
CA ASP A 27 -11.10 10.66 7.95
C ASP A 27 -11.40 10.89 6.47
N ARG A 28 -12.44 10.24 5.95
CA ARG A 28 -12.98 10.52 4.62
C ARG A 28 -13.60 11.91 4.50
N ALA A 29 -14.04 12.51 5.61
CA ALA A 29 -14.64 13.84 5.62
C ALA A 29 -13.65 14.95 5.23
N THR A 30 -12.35 14.71 5.36
CA THR A 30 -11.27 15.66 5.05
C THR A 30 -10.62 15.42 3.68
N LEU A 31 -11.22 14.54 2.87
CA LEU A 31 -10.73 14.27 1.52
C LEU A 31 -11.21 15.34 0.53
N ALA A 32 -10.28 15.85 -0.25
CA ALA A 32 -10.54 16.72 -1.40
C ALA A 32 -10.33 15.93 -2.70
N THR A 33 -11.29 16.01 -3.61
CA THR A 33 -11.19 15.34 -4.92
C THR A 33 -11.11 16.36 -6.05
N ALA A 34 -10.40 16.03 -7.12
CA ALA A 34 -10.24 16.89 -8.28
C ALA A 34 -10.07 16.08 -9.57
N PRO A 35 -10.57 16.56 -10.73
CA PRO A 35 -10.20 16.00 -12.01
C PRO A 35 -8.77 16.41 -12.39
N CYS A 36 -8.06 15.51 -13.06
CA CYS A 36 -6.74 15.73 -13.62
C CYS A 36 -6.84 15.76 -15.14
N PHE A 37 -6.57 16.90 -15.75
CA PHE A 37 -6.58 17.05 -17.19
C PHE A 37 -5.17 17.06 -17.76
N ALA A 38 -5.03 16.62 -19.03
CA ALA A 38 -3.80 16.76 -19.77
C ALA A 38 -3.43 18.24 -19.92
N PRO A 39 -2.14 18.59 -19.93
CA PRO A 39 -1.71 19.92 -20.33
C PRO A 39 -2.20 20.24 -21.75
N LEU A 40 -2.52 21.51 -22.00
CA LEU A 40 -2.91 21.98 -23.33
C LEU A 40 -1.99 21.43 -24.43
N PRO A 41 -2.55 21.07 -25.64
CA PRO A 41 -3.75 21.67 -26.22
C PRO A 41 -5.03 20.83 -26.14
N ASP A 42 -5.02 19.56 -25.71
CA ASP A 42 -6.20 18.70 -25.84
C ASP A 42 -7.15 18.72 -24.63
N GLY A 43 -6.69 19.20 -23.47
CA GLY A 43 -7.51 19.31 -22.25
C GLY A 43 -8.21 18.02 -21.80
N ARG A 44 -7.73 16.86 -22.30
CA ARG A 44 -8.36 15.57 -22.05
C ARG A 44 -8.26 15.18 -20.58
N LEU A 45 -9.33 14.62 -20.02
CA LEU A 45 -9.31 14.03 -18.69
C LEU A 45 -8.34 12.84 -18.67
N LEU A 46 -7.33 12.91 -17.79
CA LEU A 46 -6.37 11.83 -17.55
C LEU A 46 -6.85 10.90 -16.42
N GLY A 47 -7.53 11.47 -15.42
CA GLY A 47 -7.97 10.71 -14.26
C GLY A 47 -8.55 11.61 -13.17
N LEU A 48 -8.76 11.02 -12.02
CA LEU A 48 -9.28 11.68 -10.83
C LEU A 48 -8.27 11.57 -9.69
N LEU A 49 -8.13 12.64 -8.93
CA LEU A 49 -7.24 12.75 -7.78
C LEU A 49 -8.05 12.80 -6.50
N CYS A 50 -7.46 12.29 -5.43
CA CYS A 50 -7.98 12.43 -4.08
C CYS A 50 -6.83 12.77 -3.13
N THR A 51 -6.93 13.89 -2.44
CA THR A 51 -5.90 14.38 -1.51
C THR A 51 -6.43 14.38 -0.09
N GLN A 52 -5.65 13.83 0.86
CA GLN A 52 -5.92 13.98 2.27
C GLN A 52 -5.39 15.35 2.74
N THR A 53 -6.30 16.20 3.22
CA THR A 53 -5.95 17.57 3.63
C THR A 53 -5.65 17.69 5.13
N GLU A 54 -5.99 16.68 5.92
CA GLU A 54 -5.79 16.67 7.37
C GLU A 54 -4.48 15.94 7.72
N ALA A 55 -3.52 16.66 8.29
CA ALA A 55 -2.22 16.09 8.64
C ALA A 55 -2.33 15.02 9.74
N ALA A 56 -3.28 15.17 10.68
CA ALA A 56 -3.51 14.21 11.76
C ALA A 56 -3.97 12.84 11.29
N ALA A 57 -4.47 12.73 10.06
CA ALA A 57 -4.83 11.45 9.47
C ALA A 57 -3.63 10.59 9.01
N GLY A 58 -2.39 11.03 9.29
CA GLY A 58 -1.18 10.30 8.95
C GLY A 58 -0.79 10.31 7.47
N LEU A 59 -1.70 10.74 6.59
CA LEU A 59 -1.51 10.84 5.15
C LEU A 59 -1.59 12.28 4.64
N GLY A 60 -1.43 13.26 5.53
CA GLY A 60 -1.60 14.68 5.23
C GLY A 60 -0.79 15.14 4.02
N GLY A 61 -1.44 15.81 3.06
CA GLY A 61 -0.85 16.22 1.79
C GLY A 61 -0.70 15.10 0.76
N GLY A 62 -0.84 13.85 1.15
CA GLY A 62 -0.75 12.71 0.25
C GLY A 62 -1.92 12.66 -0.73
N THR A 63 -1.62 12.30 -1.97
CA THR A 63 -2.59 12.29 -3.07
C THR A 63 -2.63 10.93 -3.75
N ALA A 64 -3.81 10.33 -3.78
CA ALA A 64 -4.11 9.17 -4.59
C ALA A 64 -4.66 9.58 -5.97
N PHE A 65 -4.51 8.71 -6.95
CA PHE A 65 -5.07 8.89 -8.28
C PHE A 65 -5.76 7.64 -8.79
N PHE A 66 -6.76 7.84 -9.63
CA PHE A 66 -7.40 6.81 -10.42
C PHE A 66 -7.52 7.28 -11.86
N CYS A 67 -6.93 6.56 -12.79
CA CYS A 67 -6.92 6.93 -14.21
C CYS A 67 -7.21 5.73 -15.10
N GLU A 68 -7.61 6.03 -16.35
CA GLU A 68 -7.82 5.05 -17.40
C GLU A 68 -6.75 5.17 -18.47
N ALA A 69 -6.12 4.05 -18.80
CA ALA A 69 -5.16 3.93 -19.89
C ALA A 69 -5.69 3.03 -20.99
N SER A 70 -5.24 3.28 -22.23
CA SER A 70 -5.46 2.37 -23.34
C SER A 70 -4.69 1.07 -23.12
N ALA A 71 -5.27 -0.05 -23.54
CA ALA A 71 -4.61 -1.35 -23.47
C ALA A 71 -3.49 -1.53 -24.51
N GLY A 72 -3.40 -0.66 -25.48
CA GLY A 72 -2.41 -0.70 -26.57
C GLY A 72 -3.02 -0.88 -27.96
N PRO A 73 -2.16 -0.96 -29.00
CA PRO A 73 -2.60 -1.10 -30.37
C PRO A 73 -3.34 -2.43 -30.62
N GLY A 74 -4.45 -2.36 -31.33
CA GLY A 74 -5.27 -3.54 -31.71
C GLY A 74 -6.62 -3.64 -31.00
N THR A 75 -6.90 -2.76 -30.04
CA THR A 75 -8.24 -2.58 -29.48
C THR A 75 -9.02 -1.55 -30.31
N ASP A 76 -10.31 -1.80 -30.55
CA ASP A 76 -11.15 -0.82 -31.27
C ASP A 76 -11.40 0.40 -30.36
N ASP A 77 -10.50 1.36 -30.40
CA ASP A 77 -10.48 2.57 -29.57
C ASP A 77 -11.52 3.62 -30.01
N ARG A 78 -12.26 3.33 -31.08
CA ARG A 78 -13.23 4.27 -31.67
C ARG A 78 -14.61 4.24 -31.01
N ALA A 79 -14.74 3.55 -29.88
CA ALA A 79 -15.93 3.63 -29.06
C ALA A 79 -16.01 5.00 -28.42
N ASN A 80 -17.02 5.75 -28.81
CA ASN A 80 -17.47 7.07 -28.35
C ASN A 80 -16.57 7.75 -27.29
N ASP A 81 -15.82 8.76 -27.69
CA ASP A 81 -14.69 9.36 -26.95
C ASP A 81 -15.03 10.11 -25.65
N SER A 82 -16.28 10.06 -25.20
CA SER A 82 -16.68 10.75 -23.97
C SER A 82 -16.43 9.90 -22.73
N LEU A 83 -15.33 10.19 -22.06
CA LEU A 83 -15.11 9.72 -20.68
C LEU A 83 -15.97 10.56 -19.76
N ASP A 84 -16.92 9.92 -19.10
CA ASP A 84 -17.80 10.52 -18.09
C ASP A 84 -17.26 10.16 -16.69
N TRP A 85 -17.49 11.01 -15.68
CA TRP A 85 -16.84 10.84 -14.39
C TRP A 85 -17.59 11.49 -13.23
N THR A 86 -17.34 11.01 -12.00
CA THR A 86 -17.70 11.68 -10.76
C THR A 86 -16.76 11.28 -9.62
N CYS A 87 -16.69 12.14 -8.60
CA CYS A 87 -16.04 11.83 -7.32
C CYS A 87 -17.06 11.71 -6.17
N ASP A 88 -18.34 11.59 -6.46
CA ASP A 88 -19.41 11.44 -5.45
C ASP A 88 -20.09 10.08 -5.57
N ARG A 89 -19.80 9.17 -4.64
CA ARG A 89 -20.36 7.82 -4.61
C ARG A 89 -21.89 7.81 -4.47
N ARG A 90 -22.48 8.87 -3.91
CA ARG A 90 -23.93 8.98 -3.74
C ARG A 90 -24.70 8.92 -5.06
N GLU A 91 -24.05 9.25 -6.18
CA GLU A 91 -24.69 9.14 -7.51
C GLU A 91 -25.01 7.70 -7.91
N PHE A 92 -24.43 6.72 -7.24
CA PHE A 92 -24.65 5.30 -7.49
C PHE A 92 -25.71 4.67 -6.60
N PHE A 93 -26.49 5.48 -5.89
CA PHE A 93 -27.56 4.99 -5.03
C PHE A 93 -28.88 5.74 -5.33
N ASP A 94 -29.97 4.99 -5.39
CA ASP A 94 -31.30 5.59 -5.48
C ASP A 94 -31.83 6.07 -4.11
N ALA A 95 -33.06 6.57 -4.09
CA ALA A 95 -33.69 7.06 -2.87
C ALA A 95 -33.96 5.97 -1.82
N GLN A 96 -33.94 4.70 -2.21
CA GLN A 96 -34.09 3.54 -1.33
C GLN A 96 -32.74 3.05 -0.81
N GLY A 97 -31.63 3.55 -1.37
CA GLY A 97 -30.27 3.12 -1.04
C GLY A 97 -29.79 1.91 -1.86
N ASP A 98 -30.54 1.54 -2.88
CA ASP A 98 -30.13 0.47 -3.79
C ASP A 98 -29.10 0.96 -4.81
N LEU A 99 -28.15 0.06 -5.15
CA LEU A 99 -27.10 0.36 -6.12
C LEU A 99 -27.70 0.51 -7.53
N VAL A 100 -27.48 1.66 -8.14
CA VAL A 100 -27.87 1.96 -9.51
C VAL A 100 -26.69 2.51 -10.29
N VAL A 101 -26.65 2.25 -11.60
CA VAL A 101 -25.67 2.86 -12.49
C VAL A 101 -26.36 4.00 -13.23
N PRO A 102 -26.01 5.28 -12.93
CA PRO A 102 -26.65 6.42 -13.57
C PRO A 102 -26.34 6.47 -15.08
N LEU A 103 -27.28 7.02 -15.85
CA LEU A 103 -27.08 7.19 -17.30
C LEU A 103 -25.97 8.18 -17.63
N GLN A 104 -25.74 9.14 -16.75
CA GLN A 104 -24.68 10.15 -16.82
C GLN A 104 -24.17 10.46 -15.43
N LEU A 105 -22.85 10.60 -15.29
CA LEU A 105 -22.21 10.99 -14.05
C LEU A 105 -22.17 12.53 -13.94
N GLY A 106 -22.26 13.04 -12.70
CA GLY A 106 -22.50 14.45 -12.43
C GLY A 106 -21.27 15.35 -12.50
N GLN A 107 -20.08 14.83 -12.84
CA GLN A 107 -18.80 15.54 -12.89
C GLN A 107 -18.51 16.34 -11.60
N ARG A 108 -18.86 15.75 -10.47
CA ARG A 108 -18.69 16.35 -9.14
C ARG A 108 -17.29 16.10 -8.61
N SER A 109 -16.71 17.12 -8.01
CA SER A 109 -15.42 17.04 -7.30
C SER A 109 -15.36 18.09 -6.19
N GLY A 110 -14.39 17.99 -5.30
CA GLY A 110 -14.16 18.92 -4.20
C GLY A 110 -14.32 18.26 -2.83
N PHE A 111 -14.78 19.05 -1.87
CA PHE A 111 -15.02 18.63 -0.49
C PHE A 111 -16.49 18.28 -0.23
N GLY A 112 -16.75 17.56 0.88
CA GLY A 112 -18.12 17.29 1.36
C GLY A 112 -18.88 16.27 0.52
N LEU A 113 -18.21 15.53 -0.31
CA LEU A 113 -18.76 14.42 -1.08
C LEU A 113 -18.65 13.11 -0.30
N ASP A 114 -19.28 12.05 -0.78
CA ASP A 114 -18.93 10.68 -0.41
C ASP A 114 -17.80 10.23 -1.33
N PRO A 115 -16.50 10.38 -0.93
CA PRO A 115 -15.39 10.43 -1.85
C PRO A 115 -15.14 9.10 -2.54
N CYS A 116 -15.18 9.13 -3.86
CA CYS A 116 -14.80 8.05 -4.76
C CYS A 116 -14.04 8.61 -5.97
N ALA A 117 -13.60 7.73 -6.84
CA ALA A 117 -13.27 8.07 -8.22
C ALA A 117 -14.00 7.10 -9.13
N ALA A 118 -14.87 7.61 -9.98
CA ALA A 118 -15.61 6.82 -10.95
C ALA A 118 -15.37 7.37 -12.36
N LEU A 119 -14.95 6.49 -13.26
CA LEU A 119 -14.76 6.76 -14.68
C LEU A 119 -15.70 5.86 -15.48
N SER A 120 -16.45 6.41 -16.42
CA SER A 120 -17.46 5.70 -17.18
C SER A 120 -17.32 5.93 -18.68
N ARG A 121 -17.49 4.86 -19.46
CA ARG A 121 -17.54 4.91 -20.92
C ARG A 121 -18.74 4.16 -21.47
N LEU A 122 -19.33 4.69 -22.55
CA LEU A 122 -20.25 3.96 -23.39
C LEU A 122 -19.44 3.19 -24.46
N VAL A 123 -19.62 1.90 -24.51
CA VAL A 123 -18.89 1.02 -25.42
C VAL A 123 -19.89 0.32 -26.33
N THR A 124 -19.64 0.39 -27.64
CA THR A 124 -20.42 -0.33 -28.64
C THR A 124 -19.56 -1.46 -29.23
N LEU A 125 -19.93 -2.70 -28.95
CA LEU A 125 -19.22 -3.89 -29.42
C LEU A 125 -19.98 -4.57 -30.54
N ARG A 126 -19.39 -4.62 -31.74
CA ARG A 126 -19.88 -5.46 -32.84
C ARG A 126 -19.69 -6.95 -32.53
N ALA A 127 -20.37 -7.81 -33.21
CA ALA A 127 -20.17 -9.26 -33.12
C ALA A 127 -18.68 -9.62 -33.31
N GLY A 128 -18.12 -10.40 -32.39
CA GLY A 128 -16.71 -10.79 -32.39
C GLY A 128 -15.69 -9.72 -31.97
N ALA A 129 -16.11 -8.46 -31.83
CA ALA A 129 -15.22 -7.37 -31.44
C ALA A 129 -14.75 -7.49 -29.99
N MET A 130 -13.55 -6.98 -29.72
CA MET A 130 -12.94 -6.94 -28.40
C MET A 130 -12.68 -5.48 -27.99
N PHE A 131 -12.92 -5.17 -26.71
CA PHE A 131 -12.62 -3.90 -26.08
C PHE A 131 -11.87 -4.14 -24.78
N GLU A 132 -10.80 -3.39 -24.57
CA GLU A 132 -9.96 -3.51 -23.39
C GLU A 132 -9.63 -2.11 -22.84
N ARG A 133 -9.70 -1.97 -21.52
CA ARG A 133 -9.24 -0.78 -20.79
C ARG A 133 -8.50 -1.21 -19.55
N VAL A 134 -7.53 -0.41 -19.17
CA VAL A 134 -6.71 -0.59 -17.99
C VAL A 134 -6.99 0.55 -17.04
N TYR A 135 -7.43 0.21 -15.84
CA TYR A 135 -7.55 1.17 -14.76
C TYR A 135 -6.29 1.11 -13.90
N LEU A 136 -5.78 2.27 -13.54
CA LEU A 136 -4.58 2.44 -12.75
C LEU A 136 -4.93 3.23 -11.50
N MET A 137 -4.49 2.72 -10.36
CA MET A 137 -4.60 3.37 -9.07
C MET A 137 -3.22 3.48 -8.44
N GLY A 138 -2.94 4.62 -7.82
CA GLY A 138 -1.67 4.85 -7.14
C GLY A 138 -1.77 5.96 -6.11
N TYR A 139 -0.68 6.14 -5.39
CA TYR A 139 -0.54 7.14 -4.33
C TYR A 139 0.86 7.73 -4.33
N ALA A 140 0.96 9.02 -4.02
CA ALA A 140 2.24 9.68 -3.77
C ALA A 140 2.10 10.73 -2.65
N PRO A 141 3.21 11.11 -1.99
CA PRO A 141 3.18 12.06 -0.87
C PRO A 141 2.70 13.47 -1.25
N THR A 142 2.72 13.83 -2.54
CA THR A 142 2.26 15.13 -3.03
C THR A 142 1.46 14.97 -4.31
N GLU A 143 0.61 15.95 -4.62
CA GLU A 143 -0.17 15.95 -5.86
C GLU A 143 0.73 15.96 -7.11
N ALA A 144 1.81 16.72 -7.09
CA ALA A 144 2.76 16.77 -8.22
C ALA A 144 3.38 15.39 -8.48
N ALA A 145 3.83 14.70 -7.43
CA ALA A 145 4.37 13.35 -7.54
C ALA A 145 3.31 12.35 -7.99
N ALA A 146 2.06 12.46 -7.53
CA ALA A 146 0.95 11.60 -7.96
C ALA A 146 0.65 11.78 -9.45
N ARG A 147 0.64 13.00 -9.95
CA ARG A 147 0.48 13.31 -11.39
C ARG A 147 1.60 12.71 -12.23
N THR A 148 2.86 12.85 -11.80
CA THR A 148 4.02 12.27 -12.49
C THR A 148 3.93 10.75 -12.50
N LEU A 149 3.70 10.12 -11.36
CA LEU A 149 3.55 8.67 -11.25
C LEU A 149 2.42 8.13 -12.13
N GLY A 150 1.27 8.82 -12.15
CA GLY A 150 0.15 8.46 -13.01
C GLY A 150 0.48 8.53 -14.50
N ALA A 151 1.19 9.59 -14.93
CA ALA A 151 1.62 9.76 -16.31
C ALA A 151 2.63 8.69 -16.74
N GLU A 152 3.64 8.42 -15.93
CA GLU A 152 4.62 7.34 -16.15
C GLU A 152 3.92 5.97 -16.19
N ALA A 153 2.98 5.77 -15.28
CA ALA A 153 2.20 4.56 -15.24
C ALA A 153 1.35 4.39 -16.51
N MET A 154 0.75 5.39 -17.07
CA MET A 154 -0.01 5.32 -18.33
C MET A 154 0.88 5.08 -19.56
N ALA A 155 2.15 5.48 -19.51
CA ALA A 155 3.10 5.31 -20.62
C ALA A 155 3.55 3.85 -20.80
N VAL A 156 3.40 2.98 -19.80
CA VAL A 156 3.83 1.58 -19.85
C VAL A 156 2.66 0.68 -20.25
N ALA A 157 2.86 -0.17 -21.26
CA ALA A 157 1.83 -1.12 -21.68
C ALA A 157 1.42 -2.10 -20.55
N ALA A 158 0.13 -2.39 -20.44
CA ALA A 158 -0.42 -3.27 -19.40
C ALA A 158 0.26 -4.65 -19.35
N ARG A 159 0.50 -5.27 -20.50
CA ARG A 159 1.18 -6.57 -20.60
C ARG A 159 2.61 -6.55 -20.10
N THR A 160 3.32 -5.43 -20.28
CA THR A 160 4.69 -5.26 -19.75
C THR A 160 4.67 -5.25 -18.23
N ARG A 161 3.68 -4.60 -17.60
CA ARG A 161 3.53 -4.58 -16.15
C ARG A 161 3.11 -5.95 -15.60
N GLU A 162 2.12 -6.58 -16.25
CA GLU A 162 1.69 -7.93 -15.90
C GLU A 162 2.88 -8.89 -15.89
N LYS A 163 3.67 -8.86 -16.99
CA LYS A 163 4.88 -9.69 -17.06
C LYS A 163 5.87 -9.36 -15.96
N ALA A 164 6.17 -8.10 -15.71
CA ALA A 164 7.10 -7.68 -14.66
C ALA A 164 6.65 -8.13 -13.27
N THR A 165 5.34 -8.01 -12.98
CA THR A 165 4.74 -8.49 -11.73
C THR A 165 4.86 -10.00 -11.58
N LEU A 166 4.53 -10.75 -12.63
CA LEU A 166 4.66 -12.22 -12.64
C LEU A 166 6.11 -12.66 -12.49
N ASP A 167 7.05 -12.00 -13.17
CA ASP A 167 8.48 -12.30 -13.08
C ASP A 167 8.99 -12.05 -11.64
N GLN A 168 8.59 -10.95 -11.01
CA GLN A 168 8.94 -10.62 -9.63
C GLN A 168 8.42 -11.69 -8.64
N TRP A 169 7.15 -12.05 -8.76
CA TRP A 169 6.57 -13.09 -7.91
C TRP A 169 7.21 -14.46 -8.15
N ASN A 170 7.50 -14.81 -9.41
CA ASN A 170 8.17 -16.07 -9.74
C ASN A 170 9.59 -16.13 -9.19
N LEU A 171 10.33 -15.01 -9.21
CA LEU A 171 11.65 -14.94 -8.61
C LEU A 171 11.60 -15.19 -7.09
N LEU A 172 10.70 -14.48 -6.40
CA LEU A 172 10.54 -14.63 -4.95
C LEU A 172 10.07 -16.04 -4.57
N LEU A 173 8.97 -16.49 -5.17
CA LEU A 173 8.32 -17.75 -4.81
C LEU A 173 9.05 -19.00 -5.36
N GLY A 174 9.98 -18.81 -6.28
CA GLY A 174 10.83 -19.86 -6.83
C GLY A 174 12.13 -20.10 -6.06
N ALA A 175 12.43 -19.27 -5.06
CA ALA A 175 13.71 -19.36 -4.33
C ALA A 175 13.87 -20.65 -3.52
N THR A 176 12.76 -21.25 -3.08
CA THR A 176 12.75 -22.54 -2.39
C THR A 176 11.82 -23.50 -3.10
N GLN A 177 12.32 -24.70 -3.42
CA GLN A 177 11.54 -25.72 -4.11
C GLN A 177 11.78 -27.08 -3.46
N VAL A 178 10.69 -27.76 -3.11
CA VAL A 178 10.68 -29.14 -2.65
C VAL A 178 9.84 -30.00 -3.60
N ALA A 179 10.18 -31.26 -3.72
CA ALA A 179 9.39 -32.26 -4.44
C ALA A 179 9.22 -33.49 -3.53
N THR A 180 8.01 -33.67 -3.03
CA THR A 180 7.67 -34.77 -2.10
C THR A 180 6.59 -35.66 -2.69
N PRO A 181 6.27 -36.81 -2.09
CA PRO A 181 5.14 -37.61 -2.49
C PRO A 181 3.77 -36.96 -2.26
N ASP A 182 3.69 -35.86 -1.49
CA ASP A 182 2.46 -35.11 -1.22
C ASP A 182 2.44 -33.81 -2.04
N PRO A 183 1.66 -33.75 -3.15
CA PRO A 183 1.59 -32.57 -3.98
C PRO A 183 0.93 -31.35 -3.30
N LEU A 184 0.10 -31.56 -2.29
CA LEU A 184 -0.51 -30.44 -1.54
C LEU A 184 0.53 -29.79 -0.62
N PHE A 185 1.38 -30.59 0.00
CA PHE A 185 2.51 -30.09 0.77
C PHE A 185 3.49 -29.29 -0.13
N ASP A 186 3.78 -29.79 -1.34
CA ASP A 186 4.63 -29.10 -2.29
C ASP A 186 4.05 -27.72 -2.69
N VAL A 187 2.75 -27.63 -2.98
CA VAL A 187 2.08 -26.36 -3.28
C VAL A 187 2.16 -25.40 -2.09
N LEU A 188 1.94 -25.89 -0.88
CA LEU A 188 2.02 -25.08 0.34
C LEU A 188 3.41 -24.48 0.53
N VAL A 189 4.45 -25.32 0.52
CA VAL A 189 5.81 -24.90 0.82
C VAL A 189 6.44 -24.09 -0.32
N ASN A 190 6.26 -24.52 -1.56
CA ASN A 190 6.95 -23.91 -2.69
C ASN A 190 6.46 -22.50 -3.03
N ARG A 191 5.21 -22.18 -2.73
CA ARG A 191 4.65 -20.87 -3.14
C ARG A 191 3.80 -20.21 -2.05
N TRP A 192 2.87 -20.93 -1.45
CA TRP A 192 1.80 -20.34 -0.65
C TRP A 192 2.31 -19.69 0.63
N LEU A 193 3.21 -20.32 1.36
CA LEU A 193 3.74 -19.78 2.62
C LEU A 193 4.47 -18.45 2.42
N LEU A 194 5.37 -18.36 1.43
CA LEU A 194 6.05 -17.10 1.11
C LEU A 194 5.08 -16.05 0.59
N TYR A 195 4.15 -16.44 -0.29
CA TYR A 195 3.15 -15.53 -0.82
C TYR A 195 2.32 -14.88 0.28
N GLN A 196 1.76 -15.67 1.18
CA GLN A 196 0.92 -15.12 2.26
C GLN A 196 1.71 -14.24 3.24
N THR A 197 2.96 -14.59 3.55
CA THR A 197 3.83 -13.77 4.40
C THR A 197 4.04 -12.39 3.78
N VAL A 198 4.40 -12.33 2.52
CA VAL A 198 4.64 -11.06 1.83
C VAL A 198 3.34 -10.29 1.63
N SER A 199 2.28 -10.94 1.12
CA SER A 199 1.02 -10.26 0.80
C SER A 199 0.27 -9.81 2.04
N SER A 200 0.22 -10.63 3.10
CA SER A 200 -0.64 -10.38 4.25
C SER A 200 0.05 -9.61 5.36
N ARG A 201 1.39 -9.63 5.40
CA ARG A 201 2.14 -8.97 6.48
C ARG A 201 2.97 -7.78 6.00
N LEU A 202 3.73 -7.95 4.93
CA LEU A 202 4.66 -6.90 4.49
C LEU A 202 3.99 -5.87 3.58
N TYR A 203 3.11 -6.29 2.67
CA TYR A 203 2.43 -5.42 1.72
C TYR A 203 1.05 -4.94 2.20
N ALA A 204 0.28 -5.78 2.86
CA ALA A 204 -1.03 -5.40 3.36
C ALA A 204 -0.91 -4.45 4.56
N LYS A 205 -1.53 -3.27 4.44
CA LYS A 205 -1.57 -2.25 5.49
C LYS A 205 -2.98 -1.92 5.94
N ALA A 206 -3.98 -2.40 5.21
CA ALA A 206 -5.38 -2.22 5.54
C ALA A 206 -6.18 -3.47 5.17
N GLY A 207 -7.25 -3.72 5.88
CA GLY A 207 -8.18 -4.82 5.63
C GLY A 207 -9.60 -4.32 5.52
N PHE A 208 -10.52 -5.22 5.15
CA PHE A 208 -11.94 -4.90 5.01
C PHE A 208 -12.55 -4.35 6.31
N TYR A 209 -12.12 -4.88 7.46
CA TYR A 209 -12.62 -4.48 8.79
C TYR A 209 -11.76 -3.41 9.47
N GLN A 210 -10.56 -3.16 8.95
CA GLN A 210 -9.60 -2.20 9.47
C GLN A 210 -9.05 -1.36 8.33
N ALA A 211 -9.53 -0.15 8.18
CA ALA A 211 -9.15 0.75 7.09
C ALA A 211 -7.73 1.31 7.25
N GLY A 212 -7.32 1.61 8.46
CA GLY A 212 -5.94 2.00 8.79
C GLY A 212 -5.11 0.80 9.20
N GLY A 213 -4.02 0.55 8.50
CA GLY A 213 -3.08 -0.53 8.83
C GLY A 213 -1.98 -0.06 9.75
N ALA A 214 -1.77 -0.77 10.86
CA ALA A 214 -0.60 -0.60 11.70
C ALA A 214 0.54 -1.52 11.24
N THR A 215 1.77 -1.04 11.42
CA THR A 215 2.98 -1.85 11.30
C THR A 215 3.41 -2.24 12.70
N GLY A 216 3.42 -3.53 13.02
CA GLY A 216 3.87 -4.04 14.31
C GLY A 216 5.40 -4.19 14.35
N TYR A 217 5.99 -3.96 15.49
CA TYR A 217 7.44 -4.16 15.67
C TYR A 217 7.82 -5.64 15.57
N ARG A 218 7.25 -6.44 16.45
CA ARG A 218 7.44 -7.89 16.50
C ARG A 218 6.92 -8.59 15.24
N ASP A 219 5.68 -8.32 14.88
CA ASP A 219 4.98 -9.06 13.83
C ASP A 219 5.72 -9.01 12.49
N GLN A 220 6.17 -7.82 12.08
CA GLN A 220 6.89 -7.68 10.83
C GLN A 220 8.31 -8.27 10.88
N LEU A 221 9.02 -8.17 12.02
CA LEU A 221 10.33 -8.80 12.17
C LEU A 221 10.20 -10.32 12.08
N GLN A 222 9.28 -10.90 12.85
CA GLN A 222 9.05 -12.35 12.88
C GLN A 222 8.72 -12.90 11.50
N ASP A 223 7.80 -12.27 10.79
CA ASP A 223 7.37 -12.74 9.48
C ASP A 223 8.44 -12.49 8.41
N ALA A 224 9.19 -11.37 8.48
CA ALA A 224 10.29 -11.10 7.57
C ALA A 224 11.44 -12.12 7.69
N MET A 225 11.63 -12.75 8.84
CA MET A 225 12.64 -13.80 9.04
C MET A 225 12.41 -15.00 8.10
N ALA A 226 11.16 -15.29 7.71
CA ALA A 226 10.85 -16.32 6.73
C ALA A 226 11.45 -16.04 5.33
N LEU A 227 11.85 -14.80 5.06
CA LEU A 227 12.46 -14.38 3.79
C LEU A 227 13.99 -14.43 3.80
N ALA A 228 14.61 -14.85 4.89
CA ALA A 228 16.07 -14.79 5.05
C ALA A 228 16.86 -15.50 3.92
N TRP A 229 16.31 -16.55 3.33
CA TRP A 229 16.93 -17.28 2.21
C TRP A 229 16.29 -16.99 0.84
N ALA A 230 15.05 -16.52 0.79
CA ALA A 230 14.40 -16.21 -0.48
C ALA A 230 14.70 -14.77 -0.94
N GLN A 231 14.69 -13.83 0.00
CA GLN A 231 14.91 -12.41 -0.27
C GLN A 231 15.51 -11.71 0.97
N PRO A 232 16.77 -12.01 1.33
CA PRO A 232 17.41 -11.50 2.55
C PRO A 232 17.42 -9.98 2.65
N GLY A 233 17.45 -9.26 1.51
CA GLY A 233 17.37 -7.81 1.49
C GLY A 233 16.08 -7.26 2.10
N THR A 234 14.98 -7.98 2.02
CA THR A 234 13.71 -7.59 2.68
C THR A 234 13.81 -7.71 4.19
N LEU A 235 14.39 -8.79 4.70
CA LEU A 235 14.66 -8.93 6.15
C LEU A 235 15.60 -7.83 6.63
N ARG A 236 16.69 -7.56 5.89
CA ARG A 236 17.62 -6.48 6.20
C ARG A 236 16.92 -5.13 6.32
N ALA A 237 16.12 -4.78 5.34
CA ALA A 237 15.37 -3.53 5.34
C ALA A 237 14.38 -3.44 6.51
N GLN A 238 13.73 -4.57 6.90
CA GLN A 238 12.83 -4.62 8.03
C GLN A 238 13.57 -4.45 9.36
N ILE A 239 14.77 -5.03 9.52
CA ILE A 239 15.63 -4.85 10.70
C ILE A 239 15.98 -3.36 10.86
N VAL A 240 16.45 -2.71 9.80
CA VAL A 240 16.80 -1.28 9.82
C VAL A 240 15.57 -0.41 10.14
N LEU A 241 14.42 -0.75 9.54
CA LEU A 241 13.17 -0.05 9.84
C LEU A 241 12.79 -0.19 11.32
N CYS A 242 12.89 -1.38 11.91
CA CYS A 242 12.57 -1.59 13.32
C CYS A 242 13.59 -0.90 14.24
N ALA A 243 14.88 -0.91 13.91
CA ALA A 243 15.89 -0.13 14.63
C ALA A 243 15.52 1.37 14.67
N SER A 244 15.01 1.93 13.56
CA SER A 244 14.54 3.33 13.51
C SER A 244 13.27 3.61 14.33
N ARG A 245 12.68 2.59 14.95
CA ARG A 245 11.50 2.71 15.83
C ARG A 245 11.84 2.51 17.32
N GLN A 246 13.12 2.58 17.65
CA GLN A 246 13.62 2.53 19.02
C GLN A 246 13.84 3.95 19.55
N PHE A 247 13.48 4.17 20.81
CA PHE A 247 13.80 5.39 21.55
C PHE A 247 15.21 5.30 22.16
N GLU A 248 15.81 6.46 22.47
CA GLU A 248 17.16 6.50 23.07
C GLU A 248 17.25 5.72 24.40
N ALA A 249 16.13 5.60 25.12
CA ALA A 249 16.03 4.81 26.33
C ALA A 249 16.14 3.29 26.11
N GLY A 250 16.04 2.84 24.86
CA GLY A 250 16.16 1.43 24.46
C GLY A 250 14.85 0.72 24.20
N ASP A 251 13.74 1.24 24.64
CA ASP A 251 12.39 0.74 24.34
C ASP A 251 11.94 1.14 22.93
N VAL A 252 10.82 0.58 22.46
CA VAL A 252 10.42 0.64 21.06
C VAL A 252 8.95 1.02 20.90
N GLN A 253 8.57 1.49 19.70
CA GLN A 253 7.16 1.51 19.33
C GLN A 253 6.68 0.07 19.11
N HIS A 254 5.70 -0.35 19.85
CA HIS A 254 5.04 -1.66 19.69
C HIS A 254 4.38 -1.79 18.30
N TRP A 255 3.71 -0.72 17.85
CA TRP A 255 3.20 -0.56 16.49
C TRP A 255 3.06 0.91 16.11
N TRP A 256 3.01 1.18 14.81
CA TRP A 256 2.84 2.53 14.26
C TRP A 256 2.08 2.53 12.94
N HIS A 257 1.47 3.67 12.62
CA HIS A 257 0.84 3.92 11.32
C HIS A 257 1.84 4.51 10.32
N THR A 258 1.93 3.93 9.14
CA THR A 258 2.72 4.47 8.04
C THR A 258 1.85 5.33 7.11
N PRO A 259 2.36 6.43 6.53
CA PRO A 259 3.73 6.94 6.63
C PRO A 259 3.99 7.85 7.85
N GLY A 260 2.95 8.28 8.58
CA GLY A 260 3.01 9.33 9.60
C GLY A 260 3.83 8.99 10.84
N GLY A 261 3.98 7.69 11.16
CA GLY A 261 4.77 7.24 12.29
C GLY A 261 4.06 7.34 13.65
N ALA A 262 2.83 7.84 13.72
CA ALA A 262 2.03 7.82 14.94
C ALA A 262 1.82 6.38 15.40
N GLY A 263 2.02 6.11 16.69
CA GLY A 263 1.96 4.74 17.19
C GLY A 263 2.07 4.66 18.71
N VAL A 264 2.09 3.44 19.19
CA VAL A 264 2.07 3.14 20.63
C VAL A 264 3.46 2.73 21.10
N ARG A 265 3.95 3.40 22.12
CA ARG A 265 5.12 3.04 22.91
C ARG A 265 4.64 2.26 24.13
N THR A 266 5.25 1.11 24.43
CA THR A 266 4.85 0.22 25.54
C THR A 266 6.05 -0.27 26.33
N HIS A 267 5.78 -0.93 27.47
CA HIS A 267 6.78 -1.64 28.27
C HIS A 267 6.85 -3.15 27.94
N PHE A 268 6.34 -3.60 26.79
CA PHE A 268 6.38 -5.01 26.43
C PHE A 268 7.82 -5.50 26.22
N SER A 269 8.23 -6.41 27.11
CA SER A 269 9.62 -6.90 27.16
C SER A 269 9.96 -7.83 25.98
N ASP A 270 8.99 -8.50 25.39
CA ASP A 270 9.24 -9.39 24.24
C ASP A 270 9.57 -8.62 22.96
N ASP A 271 8.99 -7.44 22.74
CA ASP A 271 9.35 -6.59 21.60
C ASP A 271 10.85 -6.30 21.56
N LEU A 272 11.45 -6.09 22.72
CA LEU A 272 12.87 -5.76 22.84
C LEU A 272 13.79 -6.87 22.30
N LEU A 273 13.41 -8.12 22.43
CA LEU A 273 14.24 -9.27 22.02
C LEU A 273 14.13 -9.61 20.55
N TRP A 274 13.11 -9.10 19.82
CA TRP A 274 12.94 -9.43 18.43
C TRP A 274 13.98 -8.80 17.51
N LEU A 275 14.48 -7.61 17.80
CA LEU A 275 15.52 -6.96 17.00
C LEU A 275 16.84 -7.75 17.03
N PRO A 276 17.45 -8.04 18.19
CA PRO A 276 18.66 -8.85 18.24
C PRO A 276 18.47 -10.26 17.68
N PHE A 277 17.30 -10.88 17.89
CA PHE A 277 16.99 -12.20 17.34
C PHE A 277 16.94 -12.18 15.81
N ALA A 278 16.27 -11.19 15.21
CA ALA A 278 16.24 -11.04 13.75
C ALA A 278 17.62 -10.73 13.17
N CYS A 279 18.45 -9.93 13.86
CA CYS A 279 19.83 -9.68 13.46
C CYS A 279 20.65 -10.98 13.46
N ALA A 280 20.60 -11.77 14.52
CA ALA A 280 21.29 -13.04 14.62
C ALA A 280 20.86 -13.97 13.49
N HIS A 281 19.55 -14.12 13.26
CA HIS A 281 19.02 -14.96 12.20
C HIS A 281 19.47 -14.49 10.82
N TYR A 282 19.49 -13.17 10.54
CA TYR A 282 19.98 -12.63 9.27
C TYR A 282 21.46 -12.96 9.06
N LEU A 283 22.30 -12.73 10.08
CA LEU A 283 23.75 -12.98 10.00
C LEU A 283 24.07 -14.47 9.78
N GLU A 284 23.36 -15.36 10.47
CA GLU A 284 23.52 -16.81 10.29
C GLU A 284 23.22 -17.28 8.86
N ARG A 285 22.31 -16.61 8.18
CA ARG A 285 21.87 -16.98 6.83
C ARG A 285 22.68 -16.32 5.72
N THR A 286 23.18 -15.09 5.96
CA THR A 286 23.81 -14.27 4.91
C THR A 286 25.30 -14.05 5.10
N ALA A 287 25.80 -14.16 6.32
CA ALA A 287 27.13 -13.72 6.74
C ALA A 287 27.42 -12.23 6.42
N ASP A 288 26.38 -11.42 6.20
CA ASP A 288 26.51 -9.98 5.92
C ASP A 288 26.58 -9.18 7.22
N HIS A 289 27.79 -9.06 7.78
CA HIS A 289 28.04 -8.30 9.00
C HIS A 289 27.91 -6.79 8.81
N SER A 290 27.84 -6.27 7.58
CA SER A 290 27.70 -4.83 7.32
C SER A 290 26.39 -4.24 7.89
N LEU A 291 25.37 -5.09 8.07
CA LEU A 291 24.12 -4.71 8.74
C LEU A 291 24.37 -4.12 10.12
N LEU A 292 25.26 -4.71 10.90
CA LEU A 292 25.53 -4.29 12.28
C LEU A 292 26.17 -2.91 12.38
N GLU A 293 26.83 -2.46 11.32
CA GLU A 293 27.53 -1.17 11.25
C GLU A 293 26.62 -0.04 10.73
N GLU A 294 25.45 -0.38 10.20
CA GLU A 294 24.52 0.60 9.62
C GLU A 294 24.01 1.58 10.67
N GLN A 295 24.16 2.88 10.39
CA GLN A 295 23.78 3.95 11.31
C GLN A 295 22.30 4.28 11.17
N VAL A 296 21.58 4.23 12.28
CA VAL A 296 20.13 4.46 12.35
C VAL A 296 19.83 5.49 13.44
N ALA A 297 18.93 6.43 13.13
CA ALA A 297 18.49 7.42 14.11
C ALA A 297 17.50 6.78 15.10
N PHE A 298 17.60 7.18 16.37
CA PHE A 298 16.58 6.89 17.37
C PHE A 298 15.31 7.71 17.16
N LEU A 299 14.25 7.36 17.90
CA LEU A 299 13.08 8.21 18.07
C LEU A 299 13.24 9.14 19.27
N GLU A 300 12.70 10.34 19.12
CA GLU A 300 12.50 11.31 20.18
C GLU A 300 11.00 11.46 20.44
N GLY A 301 10.59 11.21 21.69
CA GLY A 301 9.19 11.24 22.09
C GLY A 301 9.05 11.24 23.61
N SER A 302 7.80 11.31 24.08
CA SER A 302 7.48 11.37 25.49
C SER A 302 7.78 10.04 26.19
N ALA A 303 8.25 10.10 27.43
CA ALA A 303 8.27 8.92 28.27
C ALA A 303 6.85 8.46 28.61
N ILE A 304 6.67 7.16 28.83
CA ILE A 304 5.38 6.63 29.30
C ILE A 304 5.15 7.20 30.71
N PRO A 305 3.98 7.82 30.97
CA PRO A 305 3.68 8.42 32.27
C PRO A 305 3.69 7.38 33.41
N ASP A 306 4.06 7.78 34.60
CA ASP A 306 4.04 6.92 35.77
C ASP A 306 2.64 6.30 35.98
N GLY A 307 2.61 4.97 36.09
CA GLY A 307 1.37 4.20 36.26
C GLY A 307 0.57 3.96 34.98
N ALA A 308 1.01 4.44 33.83
CA ALA A 308 0.48 4.07 32.52
C ALA A 308 1.22 2.86 31.94
N GLU A 309 0.51 2.05 31.15
CA GLU A 309 1.10 0.91 30.44
C GLU A 309 1.65 1.28 29.06
N ASP A 310 1.11 2.34 28.47
CA ASP A 310 1.47 2.79 27.14
C ASP A 310 1.25 4.31 26.93
N ILE A 311 1.74 4.81 25.79
CA ILE A 311 1.43 6.14 25.27
C ILE A 311 1.30 6.09 23.74
N TYR A 312 0.26 6.73 23.22
CA TYR A 312 0.07 6.93 21.78
C TYR A 312 0.49 8.34 21.39
N GLU A 313 1.50 8.44 20.51
CA GLU A 313 2.03 9.71 20.03
C GLU A 313 2.62 9.61 18.61
N SER A 314 3.02 10.74 18.06
CA SER A 314 3.76 10.84 16.79
C SER A 314 5.19 11.29 17.09
N PRO A 315 6.11 10.37 17.41
CA PRO A 315 7.50 10.72 17.71
C PRO A 315 8.22 11.22 16.45
N SER A 316 9.26 12.02 16.66
CA SER A 316 10.17 12.46 15.60
C SER A 316 11.47 11.66 15.58
N ALA A 317 12.19 11.72 14.47
CA ALA A 317 13.54 11.18 14.44
C ALA A 317 14.46 12.06 15.30
N SER A 318 15.24 11.43 16.18
CA SER A 318 16.26 12.08 16.98
C SER A 318 17.48 12.48 16.12
N ALA A 319 18.23 13.47 16.56
CA ALA A 319 19.55 13.77 16.01
C ALA A 319 20.61 12.71 16.39
N THR A 320 20.34 11.92 17.43
CA THR A 320 21.21 10.83 17.89
C THR A 320 21.06 9.61 16.98
N THR A 321 22.18 9.12 16.48
CA THR A 321 22.26 7.88 15.69
C THR A 321 23.15 6.87 16.36
N ALA A 322 22.91 5.59 16.11
CA ALA A 322 23.80 4.51 16.53
C ALA A 322 23.80 3.40 15.48
N SER A 323 24.74 2.48 15.60
CA SER A 323 24.74 1.29 14.74
C SER A 323 23.60 0.34 15.09
N VAL A 324 23.17 -0.49 14.13
CA VAL A 324 22.17 -1.55 14.39
C VAL A 324 22.64 -2.46 15.52
N TYR A 325 23.95 -2.69 15.65
CA TYR A 325 24.51 -3.43 16.80
C TYR A 325 24.17 -2.76 18.12
N GLU A 326 24.40 -1.44 18.24
CA GLU A 326 24.09 -0.69 19.45
C GLU A 326 22.59 -0.67 19.76
N HIS A 327 21.74 -0.53 18.74
CA HIS A 327 20.29 -0.65 18.89
C HIS A 327 19.91 -2.02 19.49
N ALA A 328 20.46 -3.10 18.96
CA ALA A 328 20.21 -4.45 19.45
C ALA A 328 20.76 -4.68 20.87
N ALA A 329 21.95 -4.15 21.18
CA ALA A 329 22.54 -4.24 22.52
C ALA A 329 21.69 -3.53 23.58
N ARG A 330 21.20 -2.31 23.28
CA ARG A 330 20.32 -1.55 24.19
C ARG A 330 19.03 -2.27 24.50
N THR A 331 18.42 -2.96 23.54
CA THR A 331 17.21 -3.74 23.79
C THR A 331 17.47 -4.92 24.72
N ILE A 332 18.62 -5.59 24.57
CA ILE A 332 19.01 -6.70 25.47
C ILE A 332 19.23 -6.18 26.89
N ASP A 333 19.99 -5.10 27.04
CA ASP A 333 20.28 -4.52 28.35
C ASP A 333 18.99 -4.10 29.08
N LEU A 334 18.07 -3.43 28.37
CA LEU A 334 16.80 -3.01 28.94
C LEU A 334 15.91 -4.23 29.31
N SER A 335 15.86 -5.27 28.47
CA SER A 335 15.11 -6.49 28.72
C SER A 335 15.63 -7.20 29.98
N LEU A 336 16.95 -7.25 30.19
CA LEU A 336 17.56 -7.87 31.38
C LEU A 336 17.22 -7.11 32.68
N ILE A 337 17.07 -5.79 32.62
CA ILE A 337 16.65 -4.99 33.78
C ILE A 337 15.23 -5.35 34.21
N HIS A 338 14.33 -5.66 33.27
CA HIS A 338 12.94 -6.02 33.55
C HIS A 338 12.74 -7.48 34.01
N ILE A 339 13.73 -8.33 33.84
CA ILE A 339 13.72 -9.73 34.31
C ILE A 339 14.27 -9.82 35.73
#